data_8987862ed3f4f29e52879ef363176e02
#
_entry.id   8987862ed3f4f29e52879ef363176e02
#
_cell.length_a   1.000
_cell.length_b   1.000
_cell.length_c   1.000
_cell.angle_alpha   90.00
_cell.angle_beta   90.00
_cell.angle_gamma   90.00
#
_symmetry.space_group_name_H-M   'P 1'
#
loop_
_entity.id
_entity.type
_entity.pdbx_description
1 polymer ?
#
loop_
_entity_poly.entity_id
_entity_poly.type
_entity_poly.pdbx_seq_one_letter_code
_entity_poly.pdbx_strand_id
1 'polypeptide(L)'
;MKIPRDKYLQELQSVMHNGMIKIITGVRRCGKSYLLFELFKQSLLDNGVNEDHVIQVDLENRRSKDLRNPDTLLDYIDGHIVDNDMYYILLDEIQLVPEFEDVLNSYLKIKNADVYVTGSNSRMLSSDVKTEFRGRGYEIRVCLLYTSPSPRD
;
A
#
# COMPACT_ATOMS: atom_id res chain seq x y z
N MET A 1 -7.05 24.61 3.91
CA MET A 1 -7.47 24.27 2.58
C MET A 1 -7.58 22.78 2.37
N LYS A 2 -8.53 22.44 1.60
CA LYS A 2 -8.77 21.05 1.33
C LYS A 2 -7.82 20.55 0.27
N ILE A 3 -6.99 19.62 0.61
CA ILE A 3 -6.08 19.07 -0.35
C ILE A 3 -6.70 17.86 -1.02
N PRO A 4 -6.13 17.41 -2.14
CA PRO A 4 -6.76 16.35 -2.94
C PRO A 4 -6.66 14.97 -2.33
N ARG A 5 -6.64 14.87 -0.99
CA ARG A 5 -6.64 13.57 -0.33
C ARG A 5 -7.90 12.79 -0.63
N ASP A 6 -9.03 13.48 -0.70
CA ASP A 6 -10.30 12.82 -1.00
C ASP A 6 -10.26 12.19 -2.38
N LYS A 7 -9.62 12.87 -3.33
CA LYS A 7 -9.49 12.33 -4.67
C LYS A 7 -8.71 11.03 -4.68
N TYR A 8 -7.58 11.00 -3.97
CA TYR A 8 -6.76 9.79 -3.91
C TYR A 8 -7.47 8.68 -3.15
N LEU A 9 -8.17 9.04 -2.08
CA LEU A 9 -8.93 8.06 -1.33
C LEU A 9 -10.04 7.46 -2.19
N GLN A 10 -10.73 8.27 -2.94
CA GLN A 10 -11.78 7.79 -3.84
C GLN A 10 -11.20 6.88 -4.91
N GLU A 11 -10.02 7.20 -5.41
CA GLU A 11 -9.37 6.36 -6.41
C GLU A 11 -9.01 5.00 -5.81
N LEU A 12 -8.49 4.97 -4.59
CA LEU A 12 -8.21 3.70 -3.93
C LEU A 12 -9.48 2.88 -3.76
N GLN A 13 -10.56 3.53 -3.36
CA GLN A 13 -11.82 2.83 -3.17
C GLN A 13 -12.37 2.28 -4.47
N SER A 14 -12.17 3.00 -5.56
CA SER A 14 -12.70 2.58 -6.87
C SER A 14 -11.96 1.37 -7.44
N VAL A 15 -10.73 1.11 -6.99
CA VAL A 15 -9.96 -0.02 -7.50
C VAL A 15 -9.87 -1.16 -6.50
N MET A 16 -10.60 -1.09 -5.39
CA MET A 16 -10.64 -2.18 -4.42
C MET A 16 -11.12 -3.46 -5.10
N HIS A 17 -10.47 -4.55 -4.76
CA HIS A 17 -10.85 -5.89 -5.23
C HIS A 17 -10.74 -6.06 -6.75
N ASN A 18 -9.90 -5.24 -7.39
CA ASN A 18 -9.76 -5.35 -8.85
C ASN A 18 -8.75 -6.43 -9.28
N GLY A 19 -8.22 -7.18 -8.32
CA GLY A 19 -7.27 -8.25 -8.62
C GLY A 19 -5.86 -7.79 -8.89
N MET A 20 -5.58 -6.51 -8.72
CA MET A 20 -4.25 -5.95 -8.95
C MET A 20 -3.64 -5.49 -7.65
N ILE A 21 -2.31 -5.37 -7.65
CA ILE A 21 -1.58 -4.77 -6.53
C ILE A 21 -1.67 -3.25 -6.69
N LYS A 22 -2.20 -2.57 -5.68
CA LYS A 22 -2.31 -1.12 -5.72
C LYS A 22 -1.01 -0.52 -5.18
N ILE A 23 -0.34 0.26 -6.02
CA ILE A 23 0.98 0.82 -5.72
C ILE A 23 0.86 2.34 -5.63
N ILE A 24 1.05 2.86 -4.43
CA ILE A 24 0.98 4.30 -4.21
C ILE A 24 2.41 4.84 -4.27
N THR A 25 2.71 5.65 -5.28
CA THR A 25 4.05 6.19 -5.49
C THR A 25 4.06 7.69 -5.28
N GLY A 26 5.24 8.21 -5.01
CA GLY A 26 5.43 9.63 -4.79
C GLY A 26 6.70 9.84 -3.99
N VAL A 27 7.11 11.11 -3.86
CA VAL A 27 8.32 11.41 -3.10
C VAL A 27 8.05 11.20 -1.60
N ARG A 28 9.13 11.07 -0.85
CA ARG A 28 9.00 10.91 0.59
C ARG A 28 8.27 12.12 1.17
N ARG A 29 7.47 11.86 2.19
CA ARG A 29 6.74 12.89 2.94
C ARG A 29 5.68 13.61 2.11
N CYS A 30 5.22 13.00 1.02
CA CYS A 30 4.14 13.60 0.26
C CYS A 30 2.75 13.15 0.77
N GLY A 31 2.72 12.37 1.84
CA GLY A 31 1.45 11.97 2.43
C GLY A 31 0.98 10.57 2.07
N LYS A 32 1.84 9.76 1.44
CA LYS A 32 1.46 8.40 1.04
C LYS A 32 1.07 7.54 2.24
N SER A 33 1.89 7.58 3.30
CA SER A 33 1.62 6.77 4.49
C SER A 33 0.33 7.20 5.15
N TYR A 34 0.11 8.50 5.24
CA TYR A 34 -1.11 9.01 5.84
C TYR A 34 -2.33 8.59 5.02
N LEU A 35 -2.22 8.68 3.71
CA LEU A 35 -3.32 8.24 2.84
C LEU A 35 -3.65 6.77 3.08
N LEU A 36 -2.63 5.93 3.15
CA LEU A 36 -2.85 4.49 3.27
C LEU A 36 -3.26 4.10 4.68
N PHE A 37 -2.51 4.53 5.69
CA PHE A 37 -2.68 4.04 7.06
C PHE A 37 -3.78 4.77 7.83
N GLU A 38 -4.04 6.04 7.48
CA GLU A 38 -5.05 6.80 8.20
C GLU A 38 -6.35 6.89 7.42
N LEU A 39 -6.28 7.38 6.20
CA LEU A 39 -7.51 7.64 5.45
C LEU A 39 -8.11 6.35 4.90
N PHE A 40 -7.31 5.54 4.24
CA PHE A 40 -7.86 4.32 3.63
C PHE A 40 -8.26 3.30 4.67
N LYS A 41 -7.42 3.10 5.68
CA LYS A 41 -7.76 2.16 6.76
C LYS A 41 -9.05 2.58 7.45
N GLN A 42 -9.20 3.86 7.77
CA GLN A 42 -10.41 4.33 8.42
C GLN A 42 -11.63 4.11 7.52
N SER A 43 -11.45 4.32 6.22
CA SER A 43 -12.52 4.07 5.26
C SER A 43 -12.96 2.60 5.29
N LEU A 44 -12.00 1.68 5.39
CA LEU A 44 -12.32 0.26 5.48
C LEU A 44 -13.12 -0.04 6.74
N LEU A 45 -12.67 0.50 7.87
CA LEU A 45 -13.37 0.27 9.14
C LEU A 45 -14.77 0.86 9.11
N ASP A 46 -14.93 2.03 8.51
CA ASP A 46 -16.22 2.69 8.41
C ASP A 46 -17.20 1.89 7.55
N ASN A 47 -16.67 1.09 6.62
CA ASN A 47 -17.48 0.27 5.74
C ASN A 47 -17.71 -1.14 6.29
N GLY A 48 -17.37 -1.36 7.54
CA GLY A 48 -17.68 -2.62 8.20
C GLY A 48 -16.58 -3.66 8.17
N VAL A 49 -15.38 -3.30 7.69
CA VAL A 49 -14.25 -4.23 7.71
C VAL A 49 -13.75 -4.35 9.15
N ASN A 50 -13.58 -5.59 9.60
CA ASN A 50 -13.04 -5.85 10.92
C ASN A 50 -11.56 -5.47 10.97
N GLU A 51 -11.13 -4.84 12.04
CA GLU A 51 -9.73 -4.43 12.16
C GLU A 51 -8.76 -5.60 12.06
N ASP A 52 -9.17 -6.77 12.49
CA ASP A 52 -8.35 -7.98 12.37
C ASP A 52 -8.10 -8.37 10.92
N HIS A 53 -8.90 -7.86 10.00
CA HIS A 53 -8.76 -8.15 8.58
C HIS A 53 -7.93 -7.10 7.86
N VAL A 54 -7.35 -6.16 8.58
CA VAL A 54 -6.43 -5.16 8.03
C VAL A 54 -5.04 -5.48 8.55
N ILE A 55 -4.16 -5.94 7.66
CA ILE A 55 -2.79 -6.30 8.01
C ILE A 55 -1.91 -5.12 7.61
N GLN A 56 -1.43 -4.39 8.59
CA GLN A 56 -0.71 -3.14 8.37
C GLN A 56 0.74 -3.30 8.82
N VAL A 57 1.68 -3.00 7.91
CA VAL A 57 3.10 -3.06 8.23
C VAL A 57 3.78 -1.79 7.74
N ASP A 58 4.42 -1.09 8.67
CA ASP A 58 5.25 0.07 8.35
C ASP A 58 6.69 -0.42 8.26
N LEU A 59 7.16 -0.70 7.05
CA LEU A 59 8.47 -1.29 6.85
C LEU A 59 9.61 -0.32 7.15
N GLU A 60 9.32 0.96 7.20
CA GLU A 60 10.32 1.96 7.58
C GLU A 60 10.52 2.01 9.09
N ASN A 61 9.57 1.51 9.86
CA ASN A 61 9.65 1.51 11.30
C ASN A 61 10.74 0.55 11.77
N ARG A 62 11.56 1.00 12.70
CA ARG A 62 12.66 0.18 13.21
C ARG A 62 12.17 -1.12 13.84
N ARG A 63 10.99 -1.11 14.43
CA ARG A 63 10.43 -2.31 15.05
C ARG A 63 10.00 -3.36 14.01
N SER A 64 9.85 -2.94 12.76
CA SER A 64 9.49 -3.85 11.68
C SER A 64 10.70 -4.27 10.86
N LYS A 65 11.91 -4.04 11.37
CA LYS A 65 13.13 -4.32 10.62
C LYS A 65 13.20 -5.77 10.16
N ASP A 66 12.79 -6.69 11.01
CA ASP A 66 12.83 -8.11 10.66
C ASP A 66 11.89 -8.44 9.51
N LEU A 67 10.83 -7.66 9.35
CA LEU A 67 9.86 -7.88 8.29
C LEU A 67 10.34 -7.39 6.93
N ARG A 68 11.52 -6.77 6.87
CA ARG A 68 12.15 -6.44 5.60
C ARG A 68 12.72 -7.67 4.91
N ASN A 69 12.80 -8.79 5.61
CA ASN A 69 13.16 -10.06 5.00
C ASN A 69 11.93 -10.62 4.29
N PRO A 70 12.04 -10.96 2.98
CA PRO A 70 10.87 -11.40 2.23
C PRO A 70 10.17 -12.60 2.84
N ASP A 71 10.92 -13.61 3.27
CA ASP A 71 10.31 -14.81 3.84
C ASP A 71 9.64 -14.52 5.17
N THR A 72 10.27 -13.70 6.00
CA THR A 72 9.70 -13.31 7.29
C THR A 72 8.42 -12.52 7.09
N LEU A 73 8.42 -11.62 6.11
CA LEU A 73 7.24 -10.82 5.80
C LEU A 73 6.08 -11.71 5.35
N LEU A 74 6.36 -12.67 4.47
CA LEU A 74 5.33 -13.60 4.01
C LEU A 74 4.75 -14.40 5.18
N ASP A 75 5.61 -14.89 6.07
CA ASP A 75 5.14 -15.65 7.22
C ASP A 75 4.27 -14.80 8.13
N TYR A 76 4.66 -13.55 8.32
CA TYR A 76 3.90 -12.64 9.18
C TYR A 76 2.50 -12.39 8.60
N ILE A 77 2.43 -12.09 7.32
CA ILE A 77 1.16 -11.79 6.67
C ILE A 77 0.29 -13.05 6.63
N ASP A 78 0.87 -14.17 6.22
CA ASP A 78 0.12 -15.42 6.11
C ASP A 78 -0.43 -15.86 7.47
N GLY A 79 0.31 -15.56 8.54
CA GLY A 79 -0.15 -15.90 9.88
C GLY A 79 -1.38 -15.11 10.32
N HIS A 80 -1.66 -13.99 9.67
CA HIS A 80 -2.82 -13.18 9.98
C HIS A 80 -4.02 -13.52 9.10
N ILE A 81 -3.82 -14.27 8.03
CA ILE A 81 -4.91 -14.70 7.15
C ILE A 81 -5.35 -16.06 7.65
N VAL A 82 -6.40 -16.07 8.48
CA VAL A 82 -6.78 -17.28 9.19
C VAL A 82 -8.09 -17.89 8.71
N ASP A 83 -8.78 -17.23 7.79
CA ASP A 83 -10.04 -17.75 7.24
C ASP A 83 -10.17 -17.26 5.80
N ASN A 84 -11.34 -17.47 5.20
CA ASN A 84 -11.56 -17.11 3.79
C ASN A 84 -12.15 -15.73 3.60
N ASP A 85 -12.26 -14.94 4.65
CA ASP A 85 -12.74 -13.56 4.53
C ASP A 85 -11.68 -12.70 3.86
N MET A 86 -12.12 -11.58 3.29
CA MET A 86 -11.20 -10.68 2.61
C MET A 86 -10.27 -9.98 3.61
N TYR A 87 -8.98 -10.04 3.33
CA TYR A 87 -7.97 -9.36 4.12
C TYR A 87 -7.34 -8.25 3.29
N TYR A 88 -7.10 -7.11 3.93
CA TYR A 88 -6.49 -5.96 3.27
C TYR A 88 -5.07 -5.81 3.80
N ILE A 89 -4.11 -5.90 2.90
CA ILE A 89 -2.68 -5.89 3.25
C ILE A 89 -2.12 -4.52 2.88
N LEU A 90 -1.71 -3.77 3.90
CA LEU A 90 -1.21 -2.40 3.74
C LEU A 90 0.26 -2.36 4.12
N LEU A 91 1.14 -2.15 3.13
CA LEU A 91 2.58 -2.18 3.35
C LEU A 91 3.20 -0.84 2.94
N ASP A 92 3.85 -0.18 3.89
CA ASP A 92 4.46 1.13 3.65
C ASP A 92 5.94 0.99 3.34
N GLU A 93 6.40 1.68 2.29
CA GLU A 93 7.80 1.69 1.84
C GLU A 93 8.27 0.29 1.47
N ILE A 94 7.54 -0.34 0.57
CA ILE A 94 7.79 -1.75 0.19
C ILE A 94 9.17 -1.95 -0.46
N GLN A 95 9.76 -0.90 -1.02
CA GLN A 95 11.06 -1.04 -1.66
C GLN A 95 12.18 -1.40 -0.66
N LEU A 96 11.89 -1.30 0.65
CA LEU A 96 12.84 -1.73 1.66
C LEU A 96 12.96 -3.25 1.76
N VAL A 97 12.06 -3.98 1.13
CA VAL A 97 12.09 -5.44 1.12
C VAL A 97 12.80 -5.91 -0.14
N PRO A 98 13.92 -6.65 -0.03
CA PRO A 98 14.53 -7.24 -1.21
C PRO A 98 13.56 -8.17 -1.91
N GLU A 99 13.57 -8.16 -3.24
CA GLU A 99 12.70 -9.03 -4.04
C GLU A 99 11.22 -8.81 -3.73
N PHE A 100 10.85 -7.55 -3.41
CA PHE A 100 9.46 -7.28 -3.06
C PHE A 100 8.50 -7.63 -4.19
N GLU A 101 8.96 -7.60 -5.43
CA GLU A 101 8.11 -7.96 -6.56
C GLU A 101 7.61 -9.39 -6.45
N ASP A 102 8.50 -10.31 -6.04
CA ASP A 102 8.13 -11.71 -5.86
C ASP A 102 7.14 -11.86 -4.72
N VAL A 103 7.35 -11.14 -3.63
CA VAL A 103 6.45 -11.18 -2.48
C VAL A 103 5.05 -10.74 -2.92
N LEU A 104 4.98 -9.60 -3.60
CA LEU A 104 3.69 -9.06 -4.01
C LEU A 104 3.01 -9.96 -5.03
N ASN A 105 3.76 -10.50 -5.98
CA ASN A 105 3.19 -11.38 -6.99
C ASN A 105 2.58 -12.64 -6.37
N SER A 106 3.13 -13.11 -5.26
CA SER A 106 2.60 -14.30 -4.61
C SER A 106 1.18 -14.07 -4.09
N TYR A 107 0.81 -12.84 -3.78
CA TYR A 107 -0.52 -12.52 -3.29
C TYR A 107 -1.54 -12.34 -4.40
N LEU A 108 -1.11 -12.22 -5.65
CA LEU A 108 -2.06 -12.12 -6.76
C LEU A 108 -2.87 -13.38 -6.94
N LYS A 109 -2.36 -14.51 -6.47
CA LYS A 109 -3.03 -15.78 -6.57
C LYS A 109 -3.97 -16.06 -5.41
N ILE A 110 -3.95 -15.21 -4.40
CA ILE A 110 -4.77 -15.39 -3.21
C ILE A 110 -6.01 -14.52 -3.34
N LYS A 111 -7.16 -15.17 -3.48
CA LYS A 111 -8.40 -14.46 -3.80
C LYS A 111 -8.93 -13.62 -2.66
N ASN A 112 -8.58 -13.97 -1.43
CA ASN A 112 -9.06 -13.23 -0.27
C ASN A 112 -8.00 -12.29 0.29
N ALA A 113 -7.08 -11.81 -0.55
CA ALA A 113 -6.08 -10.83 -0.17
C ALA A 113 -6.09 -9.67 -1.16
N ASP A 114 -6.22 -8.47 -0.65
CA ASP A 114 -6.22 -7.25 -1.46
C ASP A 114 -5.04 -6.41 -0.98
N VAL A 115 -4.07 -6.16 -1.86
CA VAL A 115 -2.77 -5.64 -1.47
C VAL A 115 -2.60 -4.18 -1.88
N TYR A 116 -2.14 -3.37 -0.95
CA TYR A 116 -1.87 -1.95 -1.14
C TYR A 116 -0.49 -1.65 -0.59
N VAL A 117 0.38 -1.04 -1.40
CA VAL A 117 1.75 -0.73 -0.97
C VAL A 117 2.09 0.71 -1.32
N THR A 118 3.07 1.26 -0.62
CA THR A 118 3.62 2.55 -0.98
C THR A 118 5.10 2.40 -1.30
N GLY A 119 5.62 3.33 -2.09
CA GLY A 119 7.04 3.39 -2.37
C GLY A 119 7.44 4.79 -2.78
N SER A 120 8.67 5.17 -2.45
CA SER A 120 9.10 6.55 -2.65
C SER A 120 10.47 6.71 -3.29
N ASN A 121 11.21 5.62 -3.52
CA ASN A 121 12.53 5.78 -4.11
C ASN A 121 12.48 5.69 -5.63
N SER A 122 13.60 5.94 -6.28
CA SER A 122 13.65 5.97 -7.74
C SER A 122 13.28 4.63 -8.35
N ARG A 123 13.54 3.53 -7.67
CA ARG A 123 13.18 2.22 -8.18
C ARG A 123 11.66 2.08 -8.32
N MET A 124 10.92 2.55 -7.32
CA MET A 124 9.46 2.48 -7.35
C MET A 124 8.86 3.38 -8.41
N LEU A 125 9.61 4.41 -8.82
CA LEU A 125 9.13 5.35 -9.84
C LEU A 125 9.62 4.96 -11.23
N SER A 126 10.38 3.89 -11.37
CA SER A 126 10.98 3.51 -12.63
C SER A 126 10.05 2.68 -13.47
N SER A 127 10.34 2.63 -14.77
CA SER A 127 9.58 1.78 -15.68
C SER A 127 9.81 0.31 -15.41
N ASP A 128 10.91 -0.03 -14.73
CA ASP A 128 11.20 -1.43 -14.42
C ASP A 128 10.14 -2.04 -13.51
N VAL A 129 9.67 -1.27 -12.52
CA VAL A 129 8.61 -1.75 -11.65
C VAL A 129 7.33 -1.98 -12.44
N LYS A 130 6.99 -1.05 -13.33
CA LYS A 130 5.81 -1.20 -14.17
C LYS A 130 5.92 -2.43 -15.06
N THR A 131 7.11 -2.67 -15.59
CA THR A 131 7.35 -3.84 -16.44
C THR A 131 7.20 -5.12 -15.64
N GLU A 132 7.71 -5.12 -14.42
CA GLU A 132 7.65 -6.29 -13.55
C GLU A 132 6.22 -6.69 -13.24
N PHE A 133 5.35 -5.72 -13.08
CA PHE A 133 3.97 -6.00 -12.70
C PHE A 133 2.99 -6.06 -13.88
N ARG A 134 3.38 -5.65 -15.04
CA ARG A 134 2.66 -5.81 -16.29
C ARG A 134 1.18 -6.16 -16.19
N GLY A 135 0.33 -5.15 -16.01
CA GLY A 135 -1.10 -5.38 -15.90
C GLY A 135 -1.57 -5.96 -14.60
N ARG A 136 -0.65 -6.27 -13.69
CA ARG A 136 -0.98 -6.79 -12.36
C ARG A 136 -0.85 -5.74 -11.28
N GLY A 137 -0.34 -4.57 -11.61
CA GLY A 137 -0.19 -3.47 -10.68
C GLY A 137 -0.96 -2.25 -11.15
N TYR A 138 -1.58 -1.57 -10.21
CA TYR A 138 -2.29 -0.32 -10.48
C TYR A 138 -1.56 0.78 -9.72
N GLU A 139 -1.00 1.74 -10.44
CA GLU A 139 -0.22 2.81 -9.82
C GLU A 139 -1.08 4.03 -9.55
N ILE A 140 -0.99 4.54 -8.32
CA ILE A 140 -1.59 5.80 -7.92
C ILE A 140 -0.45 6.72 -7.56
N ARG A 141 -0.20 7.73 -8.38
CA ARG A 141 0.88 8.68 -8.13
C ARG A 141 0.38 9.84 -7.30
N VAL A 142 0.94 9.99 -6.12
CA VAL A 142 0.55 11.05 -5.20
C VAL A 142 1.49 12.22 -5.38
N CYS A 143 0.92 13.39 -5.63
CA CYS A 143 1.69 14.60 -5.86
C CYS A 143 1.32 15.65 -4.83
N LEU A 144 2.16 15.80 -3.82
CA LEU A 144 2.09 16.90 -2.88
C LEU A 144 0.72 17.03 -2.20
N LEU A 145 0.34 16.03 -1.44
CA LEU A 145 -0.91 16.08 -0.70
C LEU A 145 -1.03 17.30 0.20
N TYR A 146 0.09 17.83 0.67
CA TYR A 146 0.11 18.93 1.63
C TYR A 146 0.53 20.25 1.02
N THR A 147 0.44 20.38 -0.24
CA THR A 147 0.85 21.62 -0.92
C THR A 147 0.24 22.81 -0.30
N SER A 148 0.59 23.62 -0.24
CA SER A 148 0.01 24.53 0.15
C SER A 148 0.07 25.82 -0.27
N PRO A 149 0.28 25.61 -0.41
CA PRO A 149 0.35 26.47 -0.28
C PRO A 149 0.47 27.21 0.03
N SER A 150 0.75 27.09 0.06
CA SER A 150 0.97 27.65 0.51
C SER A 150 1.25 28.09 0.96
N PRO A 151 1.52 28.45 1.01
CA PRO A 151 1.78 28.87 1.54
C PRO A 151 1.73 29.33 2.00
N ARG A 152 1.82 29.55 2.03
CA ARG A 152 1.65 29.79 2.36
C ARG A 152 1.09 29.81 2.57
N ASP A 153 0.94 29.68 2.40
CA ASP A 153 0.34 29.35 2.32
C ASP A 153 0.04 29.21 2.37
#